data_095ffb2de059be607ad1207c40c6a755
#
_entry.id   095ffb2de059be607ad1207c40c6a755
#
_cell.length_a   1.000
_cell.length_b   1.000
_cell.length_c   1.000
_cell.angle_alpha   90.00
_cell.angle_beta   90.00
_cell.angle_gamma   90.00
#
_symmetry.space_group_name_H-M   'P 1'
#
loop_
_entity.id
_entity.type
_entity.pdbx_description
1 polymer ?
#
loop_
_entity_poly.entity_id
_entity_poly.type
_entity_poly.pdbx_seq_one_letter_code
_entity_poly.pdbx_strand_id
1 'polypeptide(L)'
;MKMKKMLSIAMAAVMAVSLLAGCGGSGSATKMTMGTGGTAGTYYAFGGVLGQYIKNKAGIDVNVVSTDGSKANIESIASGDYQLGTVQSDVMAYAWQGIRSFDGAPIQDFRVVGGLYAEQVQLITMDPTIKSAADLKGKSVSIGAPASGVYFNAMDVLSAAGLTEDDIKPQYLSFADSADGLKDGKIDAAFIVAGAPTAAITELCTTNDAYLVPIDGEIADKLMANNPFYTAYTVPAGTYK
;
A
#
# COMPACT_ATOMS: atom_id res chain seq x y z
N MET A 1 14.85 18.77 -71.18
CA MET A 1 14.85 17.48 -70.48
C MET A 1 15.84 17.40 -69.28
N LYS A 2 16.98 18.08 -69.32
CA LYS A 2 18.00 18.05 -68.23
C LYS A 2 17.60 18.77 -66.94
N MET A 3 16.89 19.90 -67.05
CA MET A 3 16.48 20.70 -65.89
C MET A 3 15.41 20.02 -64.95
N LYS A 4 14.48 19.25 -65.56
CA LYS A 4 13.47 18.51 -64.80
C LYS A 4 14.07 17.34 -63.99
N LYS A 5 15.13 16.70 -64.49
CA LYS A 5 15.84 15.63 -63.78
C LYS A 5 16.70 16.14 -62.63
N MET A 6 17.27 17.33 -62.72
CA MET A 6 18.01 17.96 -61.63
C MET A 6 17.11 18.42 -60.49
N LEU A 7 15.90 18.89 -60.82
CA LEU A 7 14.92 19.28 -59.80
C LEU A 7 14.37 18.08 -59.01
N SER A 8 14.20 16.92 -59.69
CA SER A 8 13.76 15.66 -59.05
C SER A 8 14.81 15.07 -58.11
N ILE A 9 16.09 15.19 -58.44
CA ILE A 9 17.21 14.72 -57.62
C ILE A 9 17.39 15.61 -56.39
N ALA A 10 17.23 16.94 -56.53
CA ALA A 10 17.29 17.88 -55.42
C ALA A 10 16.15 17.67 -54.43
N MET A 11 14.94 17.36 -54.90
CA MET A 11 13.79 17.11 -54.04
C MET A 11 13.89 15.76 -53.29
N ALA A 12 14.51 14.72 -53.91
CA ALA A 12 14.79 13.46 -53.26
C ALA A 12 15.89 13.56 -52.19
N ALA A 13 16.91 14.40 -52.41
CA ALA A 13 17.96 14.65 -51.43
C ALA A 13 17.48 15.42 -50.21
N VAL A 14 16.55 16.36 -50.37
CA VAL A 14 15.95 17.09 -49.25
C VAL A 14 15.04 16.20 -48.40
N MET A 15 14.30 15.24 -49.00
CA MET A 15 13.52 14.25 -48.23
C MET A 15 14.38 13.21 -47.49
N ALA A 16 15.55 12.86 -48.03
CA ALA A 16 16.47 11.94 -47.37
C ALA A 16 17.16 12.58 -46.14
N VAL A 17 17.43 13.88 -46.13
CA VAL A 17 18.03 14.61 -45.04
C VAL A 17 17.01 14.85 -43.92
N SER A 18 15.72 14.98 -44.23
CA SER A 18 14.67 15.13 -43.20
C SER A 18 14.36 13.82 -42.44
N LEU A 19 14.71 12.65 -43.01
CA LEU A 19 14.55 11.36 -42.32
C LEU A 19 15.74 11.01 -41.38
N LEU A 20 16.88 11.69 -41.52
CA LEU A 20 18.02 11.51 -40.59
C LEU A 20 18.03 12.50 -39.40
N ALA A 21 17.20 13.53 -39.42
CA ALA A 21 17.07 14.47 -38.33
C ALA A 21 16.10 14.02 -37.22
N GLY A 22 15.45 12.86 -37.41
CA GLY A 22 14.46 12.31 -36.47
C GLY A 22 15.01 11.41 -35.35
N CYS A 23 16.33 11.14 -35.30
CA CYS A 23 16.91 10.25 -34.26
C CYS A 23 17.82 10.97 -33.26
N GLY A 24 17.59 12.26 -33.04
CA GLY A 24 18.18 13.03 -31.96
C GLY A 24 17.16 13.30 -30.86
N GLY A 25 16.39 12.28 -30.46
CA GLY A 25 15.55 12.39 -29.28
C GLY A 25 16.46 12.50 -28.05
N SER A 26 16.58 13.69 -27.47
CA SER A 26 16.91 13.82 -26.06
C SER A 26 16.00 12.83 -25.35
N GLY A 27 16.54 11.72 -24.83
CA GLY A 27 15.77 10.72 -24.12
C GLY A 27 15.06 11.42 -22.96
N SER A 28 13.79 11.77 -23.15
CA SER A 28 12.94 12.17 -22.03
C SER A 28 13.02 10.99 -21.09
N ALA A 29 13.61 11.20 -19.91
CA ALA A 29 13.69 10.16 -18.91
C ALA A 29 12.28 9.62 -18.71
N THR A 30 12.11 8.30 -18.87
CA THR A 30 10.80 7.66 -18.65
C THR A 30 10.39 7.97 -17.23
N LYS A 31 9.24 8.59 -17.08
CA LYS A 31 8.69 8.92 -15.76
C LYS A 31 7.61 7.91 -15.41
N MET A 32 7.61 7.46 -14.17
CA MET A 32 6.58 6.59 -13.62
C MET A 32 6.07 7.21 -12.32
N THR A 33 4.81 6.96 -12.00
CA THR A 33 4.25 7.24 -10.67
C THR A 33 4.03 5.92 -9.95
N MET A 34 4.44 5.86 -8.69
CA MET A 34 4.29 4.73 -7.80
C MET A 34 3.41 5.09 -6.62
N GLY A 35 2.23 4.49 -6.54
CA GLY A 35 1.36 4.57 -5.37
C GLY A 35 1.91 3.72 -4.23
N THR A 36 1.88 4.28 -3.01
CA THR A 36 2.40 3.59 -1.82
C THR A 36 1.34 3.49 -0.72
N GLY A 37 1.53 4.10 0.41
CA GLY A 37 0.60 4.23 1.53
C GLY A 37 0.89 5.53 2.26
N GLY A 38 0.39 5.66 3.48
CA GLY A 38 0.68 6.81 4.33
C GLY A 38 2.18 6.94 4.63
N THR A 39 2.65 8.17 4.81
CA THR A 39 4.09 8.50 4.96
C THR A 39 4.75 7.86 6.19
N ALA A 40 3.97 7.51 7.21
CA ALA A 40 4.45 6.82 8.42
C ALA A 40 4.42 5.27 8.29
N GLY A 41 4.11 4.74 7.10
CA GLY A 41 4.07 3.31 6.79
C GLY A 41 5.28 2.83 6.00
N THR A 42 5.49 1.51 6.01
CA THR A 42 6.61 0.85 5.32
C THR A 42 6.55 1.00 3.80
N TYR A 43 5.37 1.03 3.19
CA TYR A 43 5.19 1.22 1.75
C TYR A 43 5.87 2.49 1.23
N TYR A 44 5.63 3.61 1.90
CA TYR A 44 6.19 4.90 1.48
C TYR A 44 7.72 4.92 1.63
N ALA A 45 8.23 4.47 2.77
CA ALA A 45 9.66 4.41 3.02
C ALA A 45 10.39 3.49 2.01
N PHE A 46 9.85 2.29 1.79
CA PHE A 46 10.40 1.34 0.82
C PHE A 46 10.28 1.86 -0.62
N GLY A 47 9.16 2.47 -0.98
CA GLY A 47 8.92 3.09 -2.29
C GLY A 47 9.96 4.15 -2.60
N GLY A 48 10.33 4.98 -1.63
CA GLY A 48 11.40 5.98 -1.77
C GLY A 48 12.76 5.36 -2.10
N VAL A 49 13.14 4.31 -1.38
CA VAL A 49 14.40 3.56 -1.64
C VAL A 49 14.36 2.88 -3.01
N LEU A 50 13.25 2.21 -3.33
CA LEU A 50 13.07 1.52 -4.61
C LEU A 50 13.10 2.51 -5.78
N GLY A 51 12.40 3.65 -5.68
CA GLY A 51 12.39 4.68 -6.70
C GLY A 51 13.79 5.22 -6.99
N GLN A 52 14.57 5.49 -5.94
CA GLN A 52 15.96 5.93 -6.08
C GLN A 52 16.84 4.84 -6.71
N TYR A 53 16.63 3.56 -6.36
CA TYR A 53 17.35 2.44 -6.94
C TYR A 53 17.04 2.29 -8.44
N ILE A 54 15.76 2.36 -8.83
CA ILE A 54 15.33 2.30 -10.23
C ILE A 54 15.94 3.45 -11.04
N LYS A 55 15.94 4.67 -10.48
CA LYS A 55 16.58 5.82 -11.12
C LYS A 55 18.07 5.57 -11.39
N ASN A 56 18.78 5.08 -10.38
CA ASN A 56 20.23 4.85 -10.48
C ASN A 56 20.61 3.71 -11.41
N LYS A 57 19.75 2.68 -11.54
CA LYS A 57 20.05 1.48 -12.33
C LYS A 57 19.47 1.52 -13.73
N ALA A 58 18.31 2.12 -13.92
CA ALA A 58 17.57 2.10 -15.17
C ALA A 58 17.38 3.51 -15.79
N GLY A 59 17.73 4.58 -15.11
CA GLY A 59 17.52 5.95 -15.57
C GLY A 59 16.05 6.37 -15.59
N ILE A 60 15.17 5.62 -14.93
CA ILE A 60 13.73 5.89 -14.86
C ILE A 60 13.43 6.73 -13.63
N ASP A 61 12.80 7.89 -13.81
CA ASP A 61 12.33 8.72 -12.71
C ASP A 61 11.03 8.14 -12.15
N VAL A 62 11.03 7.75 -10.87
CA VAL A 62 9.85 7.27 -10.16
C VAL A 62 9.38 8.33 -9.16
N ASN A 63 8.20 8.90 -9.44
CA ASN A 63 7.50 9.78 -8.50
C ASN A 63 6.75 8.93 -7.48
N VAL A 64 7.25 8.87 -6.25
CA VAL A 64 6.64 8.10 -5.17
C VAL A 64 5.61 8.96 -4.46
N VAL A 65 4.36 8.50 -4.45
CA VAL A 65 3.22 9.24 -3.89
C VAL A 65 2.60 8.50 -2.72
N SER A 66 2.19 9.27 -1.70
CA SER A 66 1.40 8.77 -0.60
C SER A 66 -0.04 8.55 -1.04
N THR A 67 -0.63 7.44 -0.63
CA THR A 67 -2.02 7.06 -0.92
C THR A 67 -2.67 6.44 0.30
N ASP A 68 -3.95 6.09 0.19
CA ASP A 68 -4.63 5.30 1.23
C ASP A 68 -4.18 3.84 1.29
N GLY A 69 -3.45 3.34 0.29
CA GLY A 69 -2.86 2.01 0.27
C GLY A 69 -3.40 1.10 -0.84
N SER A 70 -3.53 -0.19 -0.54
CA SER A 70 -3.64 -1.26 -1.54
C SER A 70 -4.78 -1.10 -2.54
N LYS A 71 -6.00 -0.80 -2.07
CA LYS A 71 -7.17 -0.63 -2.95
C LYS A 71 -7.00 0.59 -3.85
N ALA A 72 -6.61 1.74 -3.27
CA ALA A 72 -6.37 2.96 -4.02
C ALA A 72 -5.30 2.79 -5.10
N ASN A 73 -4.24 2.04 -4.79
CA ASN A 73 -3.15 1.78 -5.74
C ASN A 73 -3.62 0.90 -6.91
N ILE A 74 -4.41 -0.14 -6.66
CA ILE A 74 -4.97 -0.99 -7.73
C ILE A 74 -5.90 -0.18 -8.64
N GLU A 75 -6.79 0.63 -8.08
CA GLU A 75 -7.71 1.47 -8.82
C GLU A 75 -6.97 2.49 -9.68
N SER A 76 -5.91 3.12 -9.12
CA SER A 76 -5.08 4.08 -9.86
C SER A 76 -4.20 3.43 -10.94
N ILE A 77 -3.80 2.17 -10.78
CA ILE A 77 -3.12 1.41 -11.83
C ILE A 77 -4.12 1.09 -12.95
N ALA A 78 -5.32 0.65 -12.61
CA ALA A 78 -6.36 0.31 -13.58
C ALA A 78 -6.84 1.53 -14.39
N SER A 79 -6.91 2.72 -13.77
CA SER A 79 -7.21 3.98 -14.48
C SER A 79 -6.04 4.51 -15.33
N GLY A 80 -4.82 3.98 -15.16
CA GLY A 80 -3.63 4.43 -15.85
C GLY A 80 -2.91 5.61 -15.20
N ASP A 81 -3.38 6.08 -14.03
CA ASP A 81 -2.76 7.19 -13.30
C ASP A 81 -1.40 6.79 -12.71
N TYR A 82 -1.27 5.53 -12.29
CA TYR A 82 -0.02 4.98 -11.75
C TYR A 82 0.49 3.83 -12.63
N GLN A 83 1.80 3.71 -12.72
CA GLN A 83 2.47 2.62 -13.42
C GLN A 83 2.95 1.54 -12.44
N LEU A 84 3.13 1.89 -11.18
CA LEU A 84 3.57 1.01 -10.09
C LEU A 84 2.71 1.24 -8.86
N GLY A 85 2.63 0.22 -8.00
CA GLY A 85 1.96 0.33 -6.70
C GLY A 85 2.39 -0.77 -5.75
N THR A 86 2.45 -0.45 -4.45
CA THR A 86 2.59 -1.45 -3.40
C THR A 86 1.22 -1.92 -2.97
N VAL A 87 1.03 -3.23 -2.88
CA VAL A 87 -0.29 -3.84 -2.69
C VAL A 87 -0.17 -5.11 -1.87
N GLN A 88 -1.07 -5.32 -0.93
CA GLN A 88 -1.22 -6.57 -0.20
C GLN A 88 -1.71 -7.70 -1.13
N SER A 89 -1.24 -8.91 -0.90
CA SER A 89 -1.57 -10.08 -1.72
C SER A 89 -3.05 -10.46 -1.66
N ASP A 90 -3.69 -10.32 -0.50
CA ASP A 90 -5.12 -10.52 -0.31
C ASP A 90 -5.95 -9.50 -1.11
N VAL A 91 -5.60 -8.22 -1.06
CA VAL A 91 -6.30 -7.16 -1.79
C VAL A 91 -6.15 -7.34 -3.31
N MET A 92 -4.97 -7.78 -3.80
CA MET A 92 -4.80 -8.17 -5.21
C MET A 92 -5.77 -9.29 -5.60
N ALA A 93 -5.91 -10.30 -4.76
CA ALA A 93 -6.82 -11.42 -5.03
C ALA A 93 -8.29 -10.97 -5.01
N TYR A 94 -8.68 -10.09 -4.07
CA TYR A 94 -10.03 -9.54 -4.02
C TYR A 94 -10.36 -8.72 -5.26
N ALA A 95 -9.43 -7.86 -5.71
CA ALA A 95 -9.59 -7.10 -6.93
C ALA A 95 -9.71 -7.99 -8.17
N TRP A 96 -8.82 -8.98 -8.29
CA TRP A 96 -8.82 -9.91 -9.42
C TRP A 96 -10.12 -10.73 -9.52
N GLN A 97 -10.65 -11.13 -8.38
CA GLN A 97 -11.89 -11.92 -8.28
C GLN A 97 -13.15 -11.06 -8.30
N GLY A 98 -13.06 -9.75 -8.09
CA GLY A 98 -14.21 -8.86 -7.98
C GLY A 98 -15.04 -9.14 -6.73
N ILE A 99 -14.40 -9.38 -5.59
CA ILE A 99 -15.05 -9.66 -4.31
C ILE A 99 -14.76 -8.59 -3.27
N ARG A 100 -15.43 -8.63 -2.15
CA ARG A 100 -15.38 -7.62 -1.08
C ARG A 100 -15.70 -6.22 -1.63
N SER A 101 -14.86 -5.22 -1.41
CA SER A 101 -15.10 -3.86 -1.92
C SER A 101 -14.92 -3.71 -3.43
N PHE A 102 -14.58 -4.78 -4.14
CA PHE A 102 -14.57 -4.86 -5.60
C PHE A 102 -15.76 -5.65 -6.16
N ASP A 103 -16.77 -5.90 -5.33
CA ASP A 103 -17.89 -6.78 -5.65
C ASP A 103 -18.59 -6.40 -6.96
N GLY A 104 -18.67 -7.36 -7.88
CA GLY A 104 -19.23 -7.20 -9.22
C GLY A 104 -18.35 -6.41 -10.21
N ALA A 105 -17.17 -5.91 -9.79
CA ALA A 105 -16.27 -5.10 -10.62
C ALA A 105 -14.83 -5.60 -10.53
N PRO A 106 -14.48 -6.78 -11.09
CA PRO A 106 -13.11 -7.29 -11.04
C PRO A 106 -12.15 -6.37 -11.80
N ILE A 107 -10.98 -6.15 -11.21
CA ILE A 107 -9.87 -5.43 -11.83
C ILE A 107 -8.76 -6.43 -12.12
N GLN A 108 -8.43 -6.62 -13.42
CA GLN A 108 -7.47 -7.61 -13.89
C GLN A 108 -6.35 -7.00 -14.76
N ASP A 109 -6.36 -5.68 -14.94
CA ASP A 109 -5.40 -4.95 -15.77
C ASP A 109 -4.13 -4.55 -15.03
N PHE A 110 -3.65 -5.42 -14.14
CA PHE A 110 -2.36 -5.25 -13.45
C PHE A 110 -1.51 -6.53 -13.53
N ARG A 111 -0.23 -6.39 -13.22
CA ARG A 111 0.72 -7.52 -13.15
C ARG A 111 1.58 -7.40 -11.91
N VAL A 112 1.88 -8.54 -11.30
CA VAL A 112 2.81 -8.62 -10.17
C VAL A 112 4.24 -8.57 -10.69
N VAL A 113 5.04 -7.63 -10.20
CA VAL A 113 6.46 -7.49 -10.53
C VAL A 113 7.32 -8.32 -9.60
N GLY A 114 6.96 -8.38 -8.32
CA GLY A 114 7.67 -9.16 -7.31
C GLY A 114 7.05 -9.05 -5.93
N GLY A 115 7.44 -9.96 -5.04
CA GLY A 115 7.14 -9.87 -3.61
C GLY A 115 8.21 -9.03 -2.90
N LEU A 116 7.81 -8.23 -1.93
CA LEU A 116 8.71 -7.33 -1.20
C LEU A 116 9.04 -7.86 0.20
N TYR A 117 8.06 -7.94 1.08
CA TYR A 117 8.20 -8.36 2.46
C TYR A 117 6.86 -8.85 3.02
N ALA A 118 6.90 -9.52 4.17
CA ALA A 118 5.70 -9.88 4.91
C ALA A 118 5.21 -8.69 5.74
N GLU A 119 3.91 -8.47 5.76
CA GLU A 119 3.27 -7.46 6.59
C GLU A 119 2.64 -8.12 7.81
N GLN A 120 2.82 -7.50 8.96
CA GLN A 120 2.23 -7.93 10.21
C GLN A 120 0.93 -7.16 10.48
N VAL A 121 -0.13 -7.88 10.79
CA VAL A 121 -1.35 -7.28 11.34
C VAL A 121 -1.09 -6.97 12.80
N GLN A 122 -0.92 -5.69 13.11
CA GLN A 122 -0.58 -5.21 14.44
C GLN A 122 -1.79 -4.46 15.01
N LEU A 123 -2.32 -4.96 16.13
CA LEU A 123 -3.32 -4.27 16.93
C LEU A 123 -2.61 -3.57 18.08
N ILE A 124 -2.68 -2.24 18.13
CA ILE A 124 -1.97 -1.43 19.11
C ILE A 124 -2.96 -0.62 19.96
N THR A 125 -2.65 -0.46 21.23
CA THR A 125 -3.44 0.32 22.20
C THR A 125 -2.52 1.00 23.23
N MET A 126 -3.01 2.03 23.88
CA MET A 126 -2.42 2.61 25.09
C MET A 126 -3.19 2.20 26.36
N ASP A 127 -4.33 1.50 26.21
CA ASP A 127 -5.12 0.97 27.33
C ASP A 127 -4.63 -0.44 27.70
N PRO A 128 -3.94 -0.63 28.85
CA PRO A 128 -3.43 -1.93 29.26
C PRO A 128 -4.53 -2.94 29.60
N THR A 129 -5.79 -2.55 29.63
CA THR A 129 -6.92 -3.46 29.85
C THR A 129 -7.39 -4.17 28.60
N ILE A 130 -7.08 -3.65 27.42
CA ILE A 130 -7.33 -4.30 26.12
C ILE A 130 -6.28 -5.40 25.91
N LYS A 131 -6.67 -6.66 26.07
CA LYS A 131 -5.79 -7.84 26.02
C LYS A 131 -6.04 -8.73 24.80
N SER A 132 -7.17 -8.54 24.13
CA SER A 132 -7.62 -9.34 22.99
C SER A 132 -8.43 -8.46 22.04
N ALA A 133 -8.54 -8.88 20.79
CA ALA A 133 -9.43 -8.22 19.82
C ALA A 133 -10.91 -8.26 20.27
N ALA A 134 -11.31 -9.22 21.10
CA ALA A 134 -12.67 -9.27 21.65
C ALA A 134 -12.97 -8.10 22.62
N ASP A 135 -11.94 -7.52 23.25
CA ASP A 135 -12.09 -6.38 24.17
C ASP A 135 -12.39 -5.06 23.43
N LEU A 136 -12.38 -5.08 22.09
CA LEU A 136 -12.68 -3.90 21.27
C LEU A 136 -14.16 -3.55 21.22
N LYS A 137 -15.05 -4.39 21.75
CA LYS A 137 -16.49 -4.11 21.76
C LYS A 137 -16.81 -2.77 22.43
N GLY A 138 -17.49 -1.89 21.69
CA GLY A 138 -17.87 -0.53 22.13
C GLY A 138 -16.73 0.49 22.13
N LYS A 139 -15.50 0.08 21.81
CA LYS A 139 -14.30 0.93 21.76
C LYS A 139 -14.23 1.74 20.46
N SER A 140 -13.51 2.88 20.52
CA SER A 140 -13.16 3.67 19.33
C SER A 140 -11.90 3.10 18.71
N VAL A 141 -12.01 2.54 17.51
CA VAL A 141 -10.93 1.75 16.88
C VAL A 141 -10.60 2.27 15.48
N SER A 142 -9.34 2.60 15.25
CA SER A 142 -8.88 2.87 13.89
C SER A 142 -8.74 1.55 13.11
N ILE A 143 -9.48 1.47 12.01
CA ILE A 143 -9.54 0.30 11.12
C ILE A 143 -8.88 0.54 9.76
N GLY A 144 -7.99 1.56 9.69
CA GLY A 144 -7.27 1.94 8.49
C GLY A 144 -8.02 2.94 7.62
N ALA A 145 -7.32 3.53 6.65
CA ALA A 145 -7.91 4.45 5.69
C ALA A 145 -8.95 3.73 4.79
N PRO A 146 -9.95 4.45 4.24
CA PRO A 146 -11.10 3.83 3.56
C PRO A 146 -10.73 2.95 2.36
N ALA A 147 -9.65 3.29 1.65
CA ALA A 147 -9.17 2.54 0.48
C ALA A 147 -7.88 1.74 0.77
N SER A 148 -7.65 1.39 2.05
CA SER A 148 -6.49 0.61 2.48
C SER A 148 -6.79 -0.90 2.48
N GLY A 149 -5.73 -1.70 2.49
CA GLY A 149 -5.83 -3.13 2.80
C GLY A 149 -6.05 -3.38 4.29
N VAL A 150 -5.65 -2.45 5.16
CA VAL A 150 -5.82 -2.52 6.62
C VAL A 150 -7.28 -2.72 7.01
N TYR A 151 -8.20 -2.05 6.30
CA TYR A 151 -9.63 -2.20 6.53
C TYR A 151 -10.07 -3.68 6.44
N PHE A 152 -9.64 -4.40 5.42
CA PHE A 152 -10.01 -5.81 5.26
C PHE A 152 -9.44 -6.68 6.38
N ASN A 153 -8.17 -6.43 6.76
CA ASN A 153 -7.53 -7.18 7.82
C ASN A 153 -8.16 -6.89 9.20
N ALA A 154 -8.55 -5.64 9.46
CA ALA A 154 -9.29 -5.27 10.67
C ALA A 154 -10.65 -6.01 10.74
N MET A 155 -11.41 -6.02 9.62
CA MET A 155 -12.68 -6.75 9.54
C MET A 155 -12.51 -8.25 9.75
N ASP A 156 -11.45 -8.84 9.20
CA ASP A 156 -11.17 -10.27 9.37
C ASP A 156 -10.85 -10.60 10.83
N VAL A 157 -10.02 -9.80 11.51
CA VAL A 157 -9.68 -9.99 12.93
C VAL A 157 -10.90 -9.78 13.82
N LEU A 158 -11.70 -8.73 13.58
CA LEU A 158 -12.94 -8.50 14.32
C LEU A 158 -13.90 -9.67 14.16
N SER A 159 -14.11 -10.15 12.93
CA SER A 159 -14.96 -11.31 12.66
C SER A 159 -14.47 -12.57 13.37
N ALA A 160 -13.15 -12.83 13.36
CA ALA A 160 -12.56 -13.96 14.08
C ALA A 160 -12.76 -13.85 15.59
N ALA A 161 -12.78 -12.61 16.14
CA ALA A 161 -13.09 -12.31 17.54
C ALA A 161 -14.59 -12.31 17.85
N GLY A 162 -15.47 -12.58 16.86
CA GLY A 162 -16.93 -12.59 17.03
C GLY A 162 -17.55 -11.19 17.05
N LEU A 163 -16.88 -10.20 16.50
CA LEU A 163 -17.33 -8.81 16.39
C LEU A 163 -17.59 -8.43 14.94
N THR A 164 -18.42 -7.43 14.77
CA THR A 164 -18.68 -6.75 13.49
C THR A 164 -18.20 -5.30 13.59
N GLU A 165 -18.22 -4.57 12.48
CA GLU A 165 -17.93 -3.14 12.47
C GLU A 165 -18.90 -2.34 13.35
N ASP A 166 -20.17 -2.76 13.45
CA ASP A 166 -21.20 -2.13 14.27
C ASP A 166 -21.00 -2.35 15.78
N ASP A 167 -20.17 -3.33 16.18
CA ASP A 167 -19.84 -3.59 17.58
C ASP A 167 -18.75 -2.64 18.13
N ILE A 168 -18.12 -1.84 17.28
CA ILE A 168 -17.10 -0.84 17.63
C ILE A 168 -17.56 0.58 17.23
N LYS A 169 -16.74 1.59 17.51
CA LYS A 169 -16.86 2.95 16.96
C LYS A 169 -15.74 3.14 15.93
N PRO A 170 -15.98 2.78 14.65
CA PRO A 170 -14.90 2.72 13.68
C PRO A 170 -14.36 4.12 13.34
N GLN A 171 -13.04 4.21 13.20
CA GLN A 171 -12.34 5.39 12.74
C GLN A 171 -11.50 5.00 11.52
N TYR A 172 -11.59 5.78 10.45
CA TYR A 172 -10.92 5.49 9.19
C TYR A 172 -9.71 6.41 9.05
N LEU A 173 -8.59 6.03 9.69
CA LEU A 173 -7.43 6.90 9.85
C LEU A 173 -6.18 6.32 9.16
N SER A 174 -5.27 7.22 8.77
CA SER A 174 -3.91 6.84 8.41
C SER A 174 -3.13 6.33 9.64
N PHE A 175 -1.95 5.75 9.45
CA PHE A 175 -1.11 5.29 10.57
C PHE A 175 -0.64 6.44 11.45
N ALA A 176 -0.31 7.60 10.85
CA ALA A 176 0.09 8.79 11.59
C ALA A 176 -1.07 9.32 12.44
N ASP A 177 -2.26 9.50 11.82
CA ASP A 177 -3.44 9.97 12.53
C ASP A 177 -3.91 8.99 13.61
N SER A 178 -3.70 7.68 13.39
CA SER A 178 -3.98 6.64 14.39
C SER A 178 -3.05 6.75 15.60
N ALA A 179 -1.76 6.95 15.37
CA ALA A 179 -0.79 7.15 16.45
C ALA A 179 -1.10 8.43 17.25
N ASP A 180 -1.41 9.53 16.58
CA ASP A 180 -1.83 10.77 17.23
C ASP A 180 -3.18 10.62 17.96
N GLY A 181 -4.13 9.91 17.37
CA GLY A 181 -5.42 9.61 17.99
C GLY A 181 -5.30 8.79 19.27
N LEU A 182 -4.41 7.79 19.30
CA LEU A 182 -4.06 7.02 20.50
C LEU A 182 -3.43 7.92 21.57
N LYS A 183 -2.42 8.70 21.19
CA LYS A 183 -1.70 9.61 22.07
C LYS A 183 -2.62 10.66 22.70
N ASP A 184 -3.57 11.17 21.92
CA ASP A 184 -4.55 12.17 22.37
C ASP A 184 -5.73 11.55 23.14
N GLY A 185 -5.82 10.22 23.26
CA GLY A 185 -6.95 9.52 23.86
C GLY A 185 -8.27 9.64 23.08
N LYS A 186 -8.20 9.96 21.79
CA LYS A 186 -9.37 10.07 20.90
C LYS A 186 -9.84 8.71 20.38
N ILE A 187 -8.94 7.74 20.33
CA ILE A 187 -9.23 6.34 20.00
C ILE A 187 -8.62 5.43 21.05
N ASP A 188 -9.23 4.26 21.23
CA ASP A 188 -8.81 3.26 22.22
C ASP A 188 -7.79 2.27 21.64
N ALA A 189 -7.89 1.96 20.33
CA ALA A 189 -7.00 1.02 19.66
C ALA A 189 -6.89 1.34 18.15
N ALA A 190 -5.86 0.78 17.49
CA ALA A 190 -5.66 0.94 16.07
C ALA A 190 -5.10 -0.34 15.44
N PHE A 191 -5.60 -0.69 14.25
CA PHE A 191 -4.98 -1.66 13.36
C PHE A 191 -3.94 -0.98 12.48
N ILE A 192 -2.73 -1.54 12.46
CA ILE A 192 -1.62 -1.11 11.61
C ILE A 192 -1.07 -2.36 10.93
N VAL A 193 -1.19 -2.43 9.60
CA VAL A 193 -0.71 -3.57 8.81
C VAL A 193 0.47 -3.09 7.97
N ALA A 194 1.65 -3.50 8.37
CA ALA A 194 2.92 -3.06 7.78
C ALA A 194 4.06 -3.96 8.25
N GLY A 195 5.24 -3.84 7.62
CA GLY A 195 6.47 -4.45 8.14
C GLY A 195 6.83 -3.91 9.52
N ALA A 196 7.22 -4.80 10.45
CA ALA A 196 7.71 -4.42 11.77
C ALA A 196 9.26 -4.32 11.76
N PRO A 197 9.86 -3.25 12.35
CA PRO A 197 9.21 -2.14 13.03
C PRO A 197 8.54 -1.15 12.04
N THR A 198 7.35 -0.67 12.40
CA THR A 198 6.63 0.38 11.66
C THR A 198 6.92 1.74 12.26
N ALA A 199 7.18 2.76 11.44
CA ALA A 199 7.58 4.08 11.92
C ALA A 199 6.55 4.70 12.88
N ALA A 200 5.26 4.67 12.54
CA ALA A 200 4.21 5.22 13.40
C ALA A 200 4.17 4.57 14.79
N ILE A 201 4.36 3.25 14.88
CA ILE A 201 4.39 2.55 16.18
C ILE A 201 5.66 2.88 16.94
N THR A 202 6.82 2.91 16.25
CA THR A 202 8.10 3.27 16.86
C THR A 202 8.04 4.67 17.46
N GLU A 203 7.50 5.63 16.74
CA GLU A 203 7.35 7.01 17.23
C GLU A 203 6.42 7.08 18.46
N LEU A 204 5.27 6.39 18.41
CA LEU A 204 4.36 6.31 19.55
C LEU A 204 5.04 5.73 20.79
N CYS A 205 5.78 4.64 20.64
CA CYS A 205 6.47 3.97 21.76
C CYS A 205 7.68 4.75 22.30
N THR A 206 8.19 5.76 21.58
CA THR A 206 9.30 6.58 22.05
C THR A 206 8.91 7.48 23.24
N THR A 207 7.66 7.90 23.27
CA THR A 207 7.19 8.89 24.27
C THR A 207 6.01 8.40 25.11
N ASN A 208 5.48 7.21 24.82
CA ASN A 208 4.30 6.68 25.47
C ASN A 208 4.43 5.17 25.74
N ASP A 209 3.72 4.69 26.76
CA ASP A 209 3.51 3.27 26.97
C ASP A 209 2.42 2.77 26.04
N ALA A 210 2.81 2.05 24.99
CA ALA A 210 1.89 1.42 24.04
C ALA A 210 2.08 -0.10 24.05
N TYR A 211 1.02 -0.82 23.77
CA TYR A 211 0.94 -2.27 23.87
C TYR A 211 0.50 -2.87 22.54
N LEU A 212 1.22 -3.86 22.05
CA LEU A 212 0.71 -4.74 21.00
C LEU A 212 -0.26 -5.74 21.64
N VAL A 213 -1.50 -5.73 21.18
CA VAL A 213 -2.51 -6.70 21.59
C VAL A 213 -2.32 -7.97 20.77
N PRO A 214 -2.13 -9.13 21.40
CA PRO A 214 -1.92 -10.37 20.68
C PRO A 214 -3.16 -10.75 19.84
N ILE A 215 -2.90 -11.24 18.64
CA ILE A 215 -3.88 -11.90 17.78
C ILE A 215 -3.47 -13.37 17.76
N ASP A 216 -3.88 -14.11 18.78
CA ASP A 216 -3.44 -15.49 19.03
C ASP A 216 -4.59 -16.44 19.38
N GLY A 217 -4.27 -17.68 19.73
CA GLY A 217 -5.22 -18.69 20.12
C GLY A 217 -6.35 -18.89 19.11
N GLU A 218 -7.57 -19.03 19.61
CA GLU A 218 -8.75 -19.31 18.77
C GLU A 218 -9.02 -18.22 17.70
N ILE A 219 -8.66 -16.96 17.97
CA ILE A 219 -8.81 -15.86 17.00
C ILE A 219 -7.86 -16.08 15.82
N ALA A 220 -6.59 -16.37 16.08
CA ALA A 220 -5.61 -16.65 15.04
C ALA A 220 -5.96 -17.93 14.24
N ASP A 221 -6.42 -18.98 14.92
CA ASP A 221 -6.82 -20.24 14.28
C ASP A 221 -8.00 -20.01 13.32
N LYS A 222 -9.03 -19.29 13.76
CA LYS A 222 -10.18 -18.92 12.90
C LYS A 222 -9.77 -18.04 11.73
N LEU A 223 -8.89 -17.06 11.97
CA LEU A 223 -8.40 -16.15 10.94
C LEU A 223 -7.67 -16.93 9.82
N MET A 224 -6.73 -17.79 10.18
CA MET A 224 -5.96 -18.61 9.24
C MET A 224 -6.81 -19.67 8.54
N ALA A 225 -7.80 -20.25 9.24
CA ALA A 225 -8.71 -21.24 8.65
C ALA A 225 -9.63 -20.61 7.57
N ASN A 226 -10.05 -19.37 7.78
CA ASN A 226 -11.00 -18.69 6.91
C ASN A 226 -10.35 -17.90 5.77
N ASN A 227 -9.04 -17.62 5.87
CA ASN A 227 -8.35 -16.78 4.90
C ASN A 227 -6.91 -17.28 4.66
N PRO A 228 -6.61 -17.80 3.45
CA PRO A 228 -5.33 -18.42 3.12
C PRO A 228 -4.15 -17.44 3.01
N PHE A 229 -4.40 -16.12 3.10
CA PHE A 229 -3.35 -15.11 3.04
C PHE A 229 -2.66 -14.87 4.38
N TYR A 230 -3.23 -15.35 5.49
CA TYR A 230 -2.63 -15.19 6.82
C TYR A 230 -1.72 -16.35 7.18
N THR A 231 -0.61 -16.00 7.81
CA THR A 231 0.33 -16.94 8.41
C THR A 231 0.71 -16.43 9.80
N ALA A 232 1.05 -17.36 10.70
CA ALA A 232 1.50 -16.99 12.04
C ALA A 232 2.85 -16.26 11.98
N TYR A 233 2.95 -15.16 12.72
CA TYR A 233 4.17 -14.39 12.90
C TYR A 233 4.23 -13.82 14.32
N THR A 234 5.42 -13.88 14.92
CA THR A 234 5.66 -13.26 16.23
C THR A 234 6.56 -12.05 16.05
N VAL A 235 6.07 -10.86 16.41
CA VAL A 235 6.91 -9.66 16.48
C VAL A 235 7.94 -9.86 17.61
N PRO A 236 9.25 -9.82 17.31
CA PRO A 236 10.28 -10.06 18.32
C PRO A 236 10.21 -9.07 19.48
N ALA A 237 10.49 -9.55 20.68
CA ALA A 237 10.59 -8.68 21.84
C ALA A 237 11.65 -7.58 21.61
N GLY A 238 11.32 -6.35 22.00
CA GLY A 238 12.20 -5.19 21.80
C GLY A 238 12.19 -4.60 20.39
N THR A 239 11.31 -5.04 19.49
CA THR A 239 11.11 -4.41 18.18
C THR A 239 10.66 -2.95 18.32
N TYR A 240 9.80 -2.68 19.29
CA TYR A 240 9.34 -1.33 19.64
C TYR A 240 9.84 -0.99 21.06
N LYS A 241 10.65 0.05 21.18
CA LYS A 241 11.25 0.52 22.43
C LYS A 241 11.08 2.02 22.56
#